data_6cae48c1fdc7f68f1e28ec1b979f6582
#
_entry.id   6cae48c1fdc7f68f1e28ec1b979f6582
#
_cell.length_a   1.000
_cell.length_b   1.000
_cell.length_c   1.000
_cell.angle_alpha   90.00
_cell.angle_beta   90.00
_cell.angle_gamma   90.00
#
_symmetry.space_group_name_H-M   'P 1'
#
loop_
_entity.id
_entity.type
_entity.pdbx_description
1 polymer ?
#
loop_
_entity_poly.entity_id
_entity_poly.type
_entity_poly.pdbx_seq_one_letter_code
_entity_poly.pdbx_strand_id
1 'polypeptide(L)'
;MQQSKMGKGMLIVAWVIGLGLLTLLFDDQLAKQFNPNAEPISSSSQGVQEVRLKQNRAGHYVSGGAINGQPVIFLLDTGATHVSVPMHLAEQLNLQKGCLSWVQTANGRVQVAQTNIQRLSIGDIQLDNVRANLNPGFRDNEILLGMSALKQLEFTQKGDWLILRNL
;
A
#
# COMPACT_ATOMS: atom_id res chain seq x y z
N MET A 1 6.14 31.26 -48.66
CA MET A 1 5.14 31.04 -47.61
C MET A 1 5.09 29.61 -47.04
N GLN A 2 6.02 28.71 -47.38
CA GLN A 2 6.02 27.31 -46.93
C GLN A 2 6.77 27.09 -45.60
N GLN A 3 7.70 27.98 -45.22
CA GLN A 3 8.49 27.89 -43.99
C GLN A 3 7.65 28.04 -42.69
N SER A 4 6.56 28.78 -42.70
CA SER A 4 5.74 29.02 -41.50
C SER A 4 4.90 27.81 -41.06
N LYS A 5 4.56 26.93 -42.02
CA LYS A 5 3.78 25.68 -41.71
C LYS A 5 4.66 24.60 -41.08
N MET A 6 5.92 24.49 -41.54
CA MET A 6 6.91 23.56 -40.99
C MET A 6 7.31 23.92 -39.56
N GLY A 7 7.48 25.21 -39.26
CA GLY A 7 7.77 25.69 -37.91
C GLY A 7 6.63 25.44 -36.91
N LYS A 8 5.38 25.59 -37.34
CA LYS A 8 4.20 25.27 -36.47
C LYS A 8 4.09 23.80 -36.17
N GLY A 9 4.35 22.90 -37.14
CA GLY A 9 4.38 21.48 -36.92
C GLY A 9 5.46 21.04 -35.93
N MET A 10 6.67 21.56 -36.06
CA MET A 10 7.76 21.30 -35.12
C MET A 10 7.44 21.79 -33.70
N LEU A 11 6.80 22.95 -33.58
CA LEU A 11 6.38 23.48 -32.27
C LEU A 11 5.36 22.59 -31.59
N ILE A 12 4.38 22.09 -32.35
CA ILE A 12 3.37 21.14 -31.79
C ILE A 12 4.05 19.85 -31.33
N VAL A 13 4.95 19.28 -32.12
CA VAL A 13 5.70 18.09 -31.76
C VAL A 13 6.54 18.33 -30.49
N ALA A 14 7.23 19.46 -30.40
CA ALA A 14 8.01 19.82 -29.21
C ALA A 14 7.13 19.95 -27.97
N TRP A 15 5.94 20.53 -28.06
CA TRP A 15 4.98 20.61 -26.97
C TRP A 15 4.44 19.23 -26.54
N VAL A 16 4.11 18.36 -27.50
CA VAL A 16 3.66 16.99 -27.20
C VAL A 16 4.73 16.20 -26.48
N ILE A 17 5.99 16.27 -26.95
CA ILE A 17 7.13 15.64 -26.28
C ILE A 17 7.35 16.23 -24.88
N GLY A 18 7.33 17.56 -24.75
CA GLY A 18 7.51 18.24 -23.47
C GLY A 18 6.43 17.88 -22.46
N LEU A 19 5.16 17.84 -22.88
CA LEU A 19 4.06 17.39 -22.01
C LEU A 19 4.19 15.90 -21.66
N GLY A 20 4.57 15.05 -22.60
CA GLY A 20 4.81 13.63 -22.32
C GLY A 20 5.95 13.40 -21.31
N LEU A 21 7.05 14.12 -21.41
CA LEU A 21 8.14 14.07 -20.44
C LEU A 21 7.70 14.63 -19.07
N LEU A 22 6.91 15.69 -19.09
CA LEU A 22 6.39 16.29 -17.86
C LEU A 22 5.47 15.32 -17.11
N THR A 23 4.56 14.62 -17.81
CA THR A 23 3.69 13.62 -17.17
C THR A 23 4.50 12.51 -16.52
N LEU A 24 5.50 11.96 -17.19
CA LEU A 24 6.38 10.92 -16.63
C LEU A 24 7.10 11.38 -15.36
N LEU A 25 7.60 12.61 -15.33
CA LEU A 25 8.25 13.18 -14.14
C LEU A 25 7.27 13.41 -12.99
N PHE A 26 6.04 13.86 -13.31
CA PHE A 26 5.02 14.09 -12.30
C PHE A 26 4.47 12.80 -11.72
N ASP A 27 4.31 11.75 -12.52
CA ASP A 27 3.82 10.44 -12.05
C ASP A 27 4.75 9.83 -10.99
N ASP A 28 6.07 9.87 -11.22
CA ASP A 28 7.07 9.43 -10.24
C ASP A 28 7.01 10.23 -8.94
N GLN A 29 6.86 11.54 -9.05
CA GLN A 29 6.77 12.41 -7.88
C GLN A 29 5.48 12.17 -7.07
N LEU A 30 4.36 11.97 -7.75
CA LEU A 30 3.08 11.67 -7.11
C LEU A 30 3.11 10.30 -6.43
N ALA A 31 3.67 9.28 -7.09
CA ALA A 31 3.83 7.95 -6.50
C ALA A 31 4.69 7.98 -5.22
N LYS A 32 5.82 8.71 -5.22
CA LYS A 32 6.66 8.90 -4.02
C LYS A 32 5.97 9.70 -2.92
N GLN A 33 5.10 10.66 -3.26
CA GLN A 33 4.32 11.40 -2.28
C GLN A 33 3.20 10.56 -1.67
N PHE A 34 2.59 9.66 -2.43
CA PHE A 34 1.57 8.73 -1.97
C PHE A 34 2.18 7.64 -1.07
N ASN A 35 3.22 6.96 -1.56
CA ASN A 35 3.94 5.92 -0.83
C ASN A 35 5.42 6.25 -0.68
N PRO A 36 5.80 7.03 0.35
CA PRO A 36 7.22 7.34 0.61
C PRO A 36 8.02 6.13 1.09
N ASN A 37 7.36 5.00 1.41
CA ASN A 37 7.96 3.77 1.88
C ASN A 37 7.67 2.61 0.91
N ALA A 38 7.78 2.85 -0.40
CA ALA A 38 7.66 1.78 -1.40
C ALA A 38 8.67 0.66 -1.12
N GLU A 39 9.87 1.04 -0.70
CA GLU A 39 10.91 0.20 -0.11
C GLU A 39 11.16 0.67 1.33
N PRO A 40 10.53 0.04 2.33
CA PRO A 40 10.63 0.50 3.72
C PRO A 40 12.05 0.30 4.27
N ILE A 41 12.50 1.26 5.07
CA ILE A 41 13.82 1.19 5.72
C ILE A 41 13.77 0.12 6.80
N SER A 42 14.56 -0.93 6.62
CA SER A 42 14.68 -2.03 7.58
C SER A 42 16.07 -2.02 8.23
N SER A 43 16.10 -2.41 9.49
CA SER A 43 17.35 -2.65 10.24
C SER A 43 17.15 -3.82 11.20
N SER A 44 18.22 -4.58 11.44
CA SER A 44 18.21 -5.69 12.39
C SER A 44 19.31 -5.46 13.41
N SER A 45 18.96 -5.56 14.69
CA SER A 45 19.92 -5.45 15.80
C SER A 45 19.54 -6.43 16.90
N GLN A 46 20.50 -7.27 17.31
CA GLN A 46 20.34 -8.25 18.40
C GLN A 46 19.11 -9.17 18.24
N GLY A 47 18.74 -9.51 16.99
CA GLY A 47 17.56 -10.35 16.69
C GLY A 47 16.25 -9.59 16.59
N VAL A 48 16.23 -8.30 16.92
CA VAL A 48 15.05 -7.44 16.74
C VAL A 48 15.09 -6.84 15.34
N GLN A 49 14.04 -7.07 14.58
CA GLN A 49 13.84 -6.44 13.27
C GLN A 49 13.03 -5.15 13.46
N GLU A 50 13.54 -4.06 12.93
CA GLU A 50 12.91 -2.75 12.98
C GLU A 50 12.65 -2.25 11.56
N VAL A 51 11.44 -1.76 11.32
CA VAL A 51 11.03 -1.11 10.08
C VAL A 51 10.56 0.29 10.40
N ARG A 52 11.06 1.28 9.65
CA ARG A 52 10.68 2.68 9.80
C ARG A 52 9.88 3.14 8.60
N LEU A 53 8.71 3.69 8.87
CA LEU A 53 7.81 4.21 7.87
C LEU A 53 7.64 5.71 8.05
N LYS A 54 7.84 6.46 6.98
CA LYS A 54 7.60 7.90 6.94
C LYS A 54 6.14 8.18 6.62
N GLN A 55 5.55 9.15 7.31
CA GLN A 55 4.20 9.63 7.02
C GLN A 55 4.15 10.31 5.65
N ASN A 56 3.11 10.06 4.87
CA ASN A 56 2.89 10.73 3.60
C ASN A 56 2.25 12.12 3.81
N ARG A 57 2.04 12.87 2.72
CA ARG A 57 1.47 14.23 2.80
C ARG A 57 0.03 14.28 3.31
N ALA A 58 -0.71 13.18 3.20
CA ALA A 58 -2.08 13.07 3.72
C ALA A 58 -2.15 12.66 5.19
N GLY A 59 -1.00 12.46 5.84
CA GLY A 59 -0.95 12.04 7.25
C GLY A 59 -1.06 10.53 7.44
N HIS A 60 -0.94 9.73 6.39
CA HIS A 60 -1.03 8.27 6.45
C HIS A 60 0.33 7.60 6.36
N TYR A 61 0.42 6.38 6.91
CA TYR A 61 1.56 5.49 6.73
C TYR A 61 1.20 4.47 5.65
N VAL A 62 1.81 4.63 4.48
CA VAL A 62 1.69 3.73 3.33
C VAL A 62 3.03 3.05 3.12
N SER A 63 3.04 1.75 2.87
CA SER A 63 4.28 0.97 2.73
C SER A 63 4.14 -0.11 1.67
N GLY A 64 5.20 -0.35 0.93
CA GLY A 64 5.37 -1.59 0.20
C GLY A 64 5.53 -2.78 1.15
N GLY A 65 5.14 -3.96 0.69
CA GLY A 65 5.30 -5.22 1.40
C GLY A 65 4.85 -6.39 0.54
N ALA A 66 4.62 -7.55 1.15
CA ALA A 66 4.12 -8.71 0.41
C ALA A 66 3.11 -9.53 1.20
N ILE A 67 2.20 -10.20 0.49
CA ILE A 67 1.30 -11.23 1.00
C ILE A 67 1.56 -12.51 0.20
N ASN A 68 1.88 -13.59 0.90
CA ASN A 68 2.20 -14.89 0.30
C ASN A 68 3.25 -14.79 -0.83
N GLY A 69 4.22 -13.87 -0.69
CA GLY A 69 5.27 -13.60 -1.67
C GLY A 69 4.88 -12.67 -2.82
N GLN A 70 3.62 -12.24 -2.90
CA GLN A 70 3.16 -11.30 -3.93
C GLN A 70 3.27 -9.85 -3.41
N PRO A 71 3.87 -8.93 -4.18
CA PRO A 71 4.05 -7.55 -3.77
C PRO A 71 2.70 -6.83 -3.66
N VAL A 72 2.55 -6.06 -2.59
CA VAL A 72 1.34 -5.29 -2.30
C VAL A 72 1.70 -3.92 -1.68
N ILE A 73 0.71 -3.04 -1.63
CA ILE A 73 0.78 -1.77 -0.92
C ILE A 73 -0.12 -1.85 0.31
N PHE A 74 0.45 -1.61 1.48
CA PHE A 74 -0.28 -1.52 2.74
C PHE A 74 -0.58 -0.07 3.10
N LEU A 75 -1.79 0.18 3.54
CA LEU A 75 -2.19 1.39 4.27
C LEU A 75 -2.41 0.99 5.73
N LEU A 76 -1.58 1.48 6.64
CA LEU A 76 -1.68 1.18 8.06
C LEU A 76 -2.88 1.90 8.67
N ASP A 77 -3.78 1.11 9.26
CA ASP A 77 -5.03 1.61 9.84
C ASP A 77 -5.31 0.92 11.19
N THR A 78 -5.05 1.63 12.28
CA THR A 78 -5.34 1.16 13.64
C THR A 78 -6.84 1.10 13.95
N GLY A 79 -7.69 1.74 13.15
CA GLY A 79 -9.15 1.66 13.24
C GLY A 79 -9.73 0.38 12.64
N ALA A 80 -8.98 -0.30 11.77
CA ALA A 80 -9.40 -1.58 11.19
C ALA A 80 -9.08 -2.75 12.14
N THR A 81 -10.07 -3.56 12.49
CA THR A 81 -9.87 -4.74 13.37
C THR A 81 -9.02 -5.83 12.70
N HIS A 82 -9.22 -6.07 11.41
CA HIS A 82 -8.53 -7.09 10.63
C HIS A 82 -7.82 -6.46 9.44
N VAL A 83 -6.82 -7.17 8.93
CA VAL A 83 -6.29 -6.87 7.59
C VAL A 83 -7.43 -6.98 6.59
N SER A 84 -7.65 -5.96 5.78
CA SER A 84 -8.73 -5.94 4.81
C SER A 84 -8.17 -5.85 3.40
N VAL A 85 -8.40 -6.93 2.63
CA VAL A 85 -7.87 -7.12 1.28
C VAL A 85 -8.99 -6.90 0.28
N PRO A 86 -8.78 -6.13 -0.80
CA PRO A 86 -9.73 -6.03 -1.90
C PRO A 86 -10.07 -7.41 -2.45
N MET A 87 -11.37 -7.71 -2.62
CA MET A 87 -11.83 -9.03 -3.05
C MET A 87 -11.23 -9.47 -4.39
N HIS A 88 -10.98 -8.54 -5.30
CA HIS A 88 -10.43 -8.83 -6.63
C HIS A 88 -8.95 -9.28 -6.60
N LEU A 89 -8.22 -9.01 -5.51
CA LEU A 89 -6.83 -9.46 -5.34
C LEU A 89 -6.73 -10.86 -4.74
N ALA A 90 -7.83 -11.47 -4.32
CA ALA A 90 -7.81 -12.73 -3.58
C ALA A 90 -7.09 -13.87 -4.33
N GLU A 91 -7.34 -14.02 -5.62
CA GLU A 91 -6.72 -15.07 -6.45
C GLU A 91 -5.21 -14.81 -6.64
N GLN A 92 -4.83 -13.57 -6.97
CA GLN A 92 -3.42 -13.18 -7.13
C GLN A 92 -2.61 -13.41 -5.86
N LEU A 93 -3.21 -13.17 -4.68
CA LEU A 93 -2.56 -13.33 -3.38
C LEU A 93 -2.69 -14.74 -2.78
N ASN A 94 -3.26 -15.70 -3.51
CA ASN A 94 -3.53 -17.05 -3.06
C ASN A 94 -4.34 -17.11 -1.75
N LEU A 95 -5.37 -16.25 -1.63
CA LEU A 95 -6.26 -16.17 -0.48
C LEU A 95 -7.57 -16.91 -0.73
N GLN A 96 -7.89 -17.84 0.17
CA GLN A 96 -9.14 -18.61 0.09
C GLN A 96 -10.29 -17.84 0.73
N LYS A 97 -11.45 -17.85 0.07
CA LYS A 97 -12.69 -17.29 0.62
C LYS A 97 -13.27 -18.24 1.64
N GLY A 98 -13.35 -17.79 2.90
CA GLY A 98 -14.00 -18.50 3.98
C GLY A 98 -15.44 -18.03 4.21
N CYS A 99 -15.92 -18.17 5.45
CA CYS A 99 -17.27 -17.78 5.85
C CYS A 99 -17.53 -16.28 5.66
N LEU A 100 -18.76 -15.92 5.30
CA LEU A 100 -19.19 -14.55 5.21
C LEU A 100 -19.45 -13.97 6.61
N SER A 101 -19.06 -12.73 6.81
CA SER A 101 -19.35 -11.97 8.02
C SER A 101 -19.65 -10.51 7.70
N TRP A 102 -20.33 -9.81 8.61
CA TRP A 102 -20.59 -8.39 8.48
C TRP A 102 -19.55 -7.61 9.26
N VAL A 103 -18.97 -6.61 8.60
CA VAL A 103 -18.05 -5.64 9.22
C VAL A 103 -18.64 -4.25 9.14
N GLN A 104 -18.43 -3.46 10.20
CA GLN A 104 -18.77 -2.05 10.20
C GLN A 104 -17.59 -1.27 9.62
N THR A 105 -17.87 -0.41 8.65
CA THR A 105 -16.88 0.50 8.04
C THR A 105 -17.35 1.95 8.19
N ALA A 106 -16.50 2.90 7.89
CA ALA A 106 -16.88 4.32 7.86
C ALA A 106 -18.03 4.60 6.85
N ASN A 107 -18.13 3.80 5.79
CA ASN A 107 -19.17 3.91 4.76
C ASN A 107 -20.39 3.01 5.01
N GLY A 108 -20.51 2.42 6.22
CA GLY A 108 -21.61 1.55 6.57
C GLY A 108 -21.22 0.08 6.71
N ARG A 109 -22.23 -0.80 6.78
CA ARG A 109 -22.01 -2.25 6.93
C ARG A 109 -21.73 -2.89 5.58
N VAL A 110 -20.69 -3.71 5.53
CA VAL A 110 -20.28 -4.45 4.32
C VAL A 110 -20.16 -5.94 4.67
N GLN A 111 -20.66 -6.81 3.80
CA GLN A 111 -20.45 -8.23 3.90
C GLN A 111 -19.08 -8.60 3.29
N VAL A 112 -18.23 -9.23 4.09
CA VAL A 112 -16.87 -9.63 3.70
C VAL A 112 -16.73 -11.14 3.84
N ALA A 113 -15.82 -11.76 3.08
CA ALA A 113 -15.42 -13.13 3.29
C ALA A 113 -14.20 -13.19 4.20
N GLN A 114 -14.24 -14.01 5.25
CA GLN A 114 -13.09 -14.23 6.10
C GLN A 114 -11.99 -14.96 5.32
N THR A 115 -10.74 -14.68 5.64
CA THR A 115 -9.58 -15.37 5.09
C THR A 115 -8.42 -15.35 6.08
N ASN A 116 -7.38 -16.12 5.79
CA ASN A 116 -6.15 -16.13 6.55
C ASN A 116 -4.96 -15.93 5.62
N ILE A 117 -4.09 -14.99 5.95
CA ILE A 117 -2.86 -14.73 5.25
C ILE A 117 -1.80 -15.63 5.87
N GLN A 118 -1.21 -16.54 5.10
CA GLN A 118 -0.18 -17.45 5.59
C GLN A 118 1.09 -16.68 5.95
N ARG A 119 1.51 -15.76 5.09
CA ARG A 119 2.71 -14.94 5.30
C ARG A 119 2.47 -13.51 4.84
N LEU A 120 2.72 -12.56 5.72
CA LEU A 120 2.69 -11.12 5.46
C LEU A 120 4.04 -10.55 5.81
N SER A 121 4.62 -9.72 4.94
CA SER A 121 5.90 -9.06 5.21
C SER A 121 5.87 -7.57 4.93
N ILE A 122 6.59 -6.81 5.76
CA ILE A 122 6.86 -5.37 5.60
C ILE A 122 8.35 -5.19 5.88
N GLY A 123 9.13 -4.83 4.86
CA GLY A 123 10.58 -4.89 4.97
C GLY A 123 11.04 -6.26 5.43
N ASP A 124 11.89 -6.31 6.46
CA ASP A 124 12.41 -7.56 7.04
C ASP A 124 11.46 -8.18 8.09
N ILE A 125 10.40 -7.47 8.50
CA ILE A 125 9.42 -8.02 9.45
C ILE A 125 8.50 -8.99 8.70
N GLN A 126 8.35 -10.20 9.26
CA GLN A 126 7.46 -11.23 8.75
C GLN A 126 6.47 -11.64 9.84
N LEU A 127 5.19 -11.73 9.46
CA LEU A 127 4.09 -12.21 10.28
C LEU A 127 3.43 -13.42 9.63
N ASP A 128 3.16 -14.45 10.40
CA ASP A 128 2.51 -15.67 9.91
C ASP A 128 1.08 -15.77 10.46
N ASN A 129 0.21 -16.43 9.68
CA ASN A 129 -1.17 -16.73 10.07
C ASN A 129 -1.99 -15.50 10.49
N VAL A 130 -1.92 -14.43 9.71
CA VAL A 130 -2.64 -13.18 9.99
C VAL A 130 -4.11 -13.29 9.55
N ARG A 131 -5.03 -13.06 10.48
CA ARG A 131 -6.46 -13.01 10.15
C ARG A 131 -6.77 -11.82 9.27
N ALA A 132 -7.51 -12.06 8.19
CA ALA A 132 -7.89 -11.04 7.24
C ALA A 132 -9.33 -11.22 6.77
N ASN A 133 -9.83 -10.24 6.03
CA ASN A 133 -11.07 -10.35 5.29
C ASN A 133 -10.88 -9.90 3.83
N LEU A 134 -11.72 -10.45 2.96
CA LEU A 134 -11.82 -10.06 1.55
C LEU A 134 -13.01 -9.13 1.41
N ASN A 135 -12.76 -7.87 1.07
CA ASN A 135 -13.75 -6.81 1.02
C ASN A 135 -14.14 -6.49 -0.43
N PRO A 136 -15.40 -6.74 -0.83
CA PRO A 136 -15.86 -6.41 -2.18
C PRO A 136 -16.11 -4.92 -2.40
N GLY A 137 -16.17 -4.12 -1.32
CA GLY A 137 -16.37 -2.67 -1.38
C GLY A 137 -15.11 -1.88 -1.74
N PHE A 138 -13.92 -2.51 -1.72
CA PHE A 138 -12.67 -1.86 -2.10
C PHE A 138 -12.44 -1.98 -3.60
N ARG A 139 -12.21 -0.85 -4.26
CA ARG A 139 -11.93 -0.76 -5.70
C ARG A 139 -10.44 -0.54 -5.99
N ASP A 140 -9.73 0.09 -5.07
CA ASP A 140 -8.30 0.35 -5.14
C ASP A 140 -7.51 -0.92 -4.78
N ASN A 141 -6.20 -0.89 -4.99
CA ASN A 141 -5.33 -2.06 -4.74
C ASN A 141 -4.63 -2.00 -3.37
N GLU A 142 -4.85 -0.94 -2.59
CA GLU A 142 -4.29 -0.81 -1.24
C GLU A 142 -4.98 -1.77 -0.27
N ILE A 143 -4.17 -2.40 0.55
CA ILE A 143 -4.63 -3.32 1.59
C ILE A 143 -4.57 -2.59 2.93
N LEU A 144 -5.70 -2.55 3.65
CA LEU A 144 -5.68 -1.99 5.00
C LEU A 144 -4.97 -2.96 5.95
N LEU A 145 -3.86 -2.52 6.52
CA LEU A 145 -3.12 -3.26 7.54
C LEU A 145 -3.72 -2.95 8.92
N GLY A 146 -4.68 -3.77 9.34
CA GLY A 146 -5.41 -3.59 10.58
C GLY A 146 -4.76 -4.23 11.80
N MET A 147 -5.46 -4.16 12.93
CA MET A 147 -4.96 -4.60 14.23
C MET A 147 -4.68 -6.10 14.31
N SER A 148 -5.26 -6.95 13.44
CA SER A 148 -4.90 -8.38 13.41
C SER A 148 -3.43 -8.64 13.07
N ALA A 149 -2.78 -7.71 12.35
CA ALA A 149 -1.35 -7.70 12.10
C ALA A 149 -0.62 -6.82 13.11
N LEU A 150 -1.05 -5.55 13.26
CA LEU A 150 -0.33 -4.56 14.05
C LEU A 150 -0.14 -4.94 15.53
N LYS A 151 -1.10 -5.65 16.15
CA LYS A 151 -0.96 -6.12 17.53
C LYS A 151 0.10 -7.20 17.76
N GLN A 152 0.65 -7.77 16.69
CA GLN A 152 1.75 -8.73 16.75
C GLN A 152 3.11 -8.03 16.72
N LEU A 153 3.11 -6.69 16.67
CA LEU A 153 4.28 -5.84 16.60
C LEU A 153 4.26 -4.83 17.74
N GLU A 154 5.44 -4.44 18.18
CA GLU A 154 5.60 -3.18 18.88
C GLU A 154 5.58 -2.06 17.82
N PHE A 155 4.72 -1.05 18.00
CA PHE A 155 4.76 0.12 17.13
C PHE A 155 4.78 1.41 17.94
N THR A 156 5.66 2.31 17.55
CA THR A 156 5.88 3.60 18.21
C THR A 156 5.88 4.71 17.16
N GLN A 157 5.07 5.74 17.38
CA GLN A 157 5.10 6.94 16.56
C GLN A 157 6.02 7.97 17.17
N LYS A 158 6.95 8.51 16.38
CA LYS A 158 7.88 9.57 16.78
C LYS A 158 7.95 10.64 15.70
N GLY A 159 7.23 11.75 15.89
CA GLY A 159 7.05 12.76 14.85
C GLY A 159 6.35 12.16 13.62
N ASP A 160 6.94 12.35 12.45
CA ASP A 160 6.43 11.84 11.16
C ASP A 160 6.81 10.37 10.89
N TRP A 161 7.45 9.71 11.85
CA TRP A 161 7.93 8.33 11.70
C TRP A 161 7.10 7.38 12.55
N LEU A 162 6.73 6.27 11.95
CA LEU A 162 6.22 5.09 12.63
C LEU A 162 7.30 4.02 12.62
N ILE A 163 7.64 3.52 13.78
CA ILE A 163 8.64 2.48 14.00
C ILE A 163 7.89 1.21 14.35
N LEU A 164 8.10 0.16 13.58
CA LEU A 164 7.56 -1.18 13.81
C LEU A 164 8.70 -2.09 14.23
N ARG A 165 8.47 -2.96 15.22
CA ARG A 165 9.42 -3.99 15.66
C ARG A 165 8.72 -5.32 15.84
N ASN A 166 9.40 -6.43 15.55
CA ASN A 166 8.92 -7.75 15.96
C ASN A 166 9.00 -7.87 17.49
N LEU A 167 8.01 -8.60 18.05
CA LEU A 167 7.96 -8.93 19.49
C LEU A 167 8.91 -10.09 19.79
#